data_de2185cf6cb23a79725303486b143be5
#
_entry.id   de2185cf6cb23a79725303486b143be5
#
_cell.length_a   1.000
_cell.length_b   1.000
_cell.length_c   1.000
_cell.angle_alpha   90.00
_cell.angle_beta   90.00
_cell.angle_gamma   90.00
#
_symmetry.space_group_name_H-M   'P 1'
#
loop_
_entity.id
_entity.type
_entity.pdbx_description
1 polymer ?
#
loop_
_entity_poly.entity_id
_entity_poly.type
_entity_poly.pdbx_seq_one_letter_code
_entity_poly.pdbx_strand_id
1 'polypeptide(L)'
;LPILINNRALIVKYNDQLYFPILSGYVAGKQFGQDVPGEARYRILKKMFKNDDTTNNWVLMPLYHFSPLEDITFEGNKMFEPPSKNHWIGTDNTGRDVFARLCYAFNISISFGLILTIINYVVSIFIGGCMGYYGGKFDLFFQRLIEIWSSLPMLFVIIIISSILKPSFMLLIGIYTLVNWISMTYMIRAEFYREKAKPDVAAALSMGQSDFKVCLLYTSDAADDVNG
;
A
#
# COMPACT_ATOMS: atom_id res chain seq x y z
N LEU A 1 -3.61 -1.18 10.68
CA LEU A 1 -4.47 -2.36 10.66
C LEU A 1 -4.02 -3.45 11.65
N PRO A 2 -2.73 -3.80 11.78
CA PRO A 2 -2.26 -4.86 12.69
C PRO A 2 -2.65 -4.68 14.16
N ILE A 3 -2.86 -3.44 14.60
CA ILE A 3 -3.29 -3.14 15.99
C ILE A 3 -4.76 -3.50 16.21
N LEU A 4 -5.60 -3.42 15.17
CA LEU A 4 -7.03 -3.66 15.26
C LEU A 4 -7.40 -5.11 14.92
N ILE A 5 -6.72 -5.69 13.94
CA ILE A 5 -7.00 -7.01 13.38
C ILE A 5 -5.70 -7.80 13.29
N ASN A 6 -5.51 -8.73 14.20
CA ASN A 6 -4.32 -9.59 14.24
C ASN A 6 -4.56 -10.78 15.19
N ASN A 7 -3.87 -11.89 14.96
CA ASN A 7 -3.83 -13.04 15.86
C ASN A 7 -2.79 -12.89 16.98
N ARG A 8 -1.87 -11.90 16.87
CA ARG A 8 -0.89 -11.58 17.91
C ARG A 8 -1.49 -10.68 18.96
N ALA A 9 -1.13 -10.91 20.21
CA ALA A 9 -1.52 -10.04 21.32
C ALA A 9 -0.83 -8.66 21.21
N LEU A 10 -1.54 -7.62 21.64
CA LEU A 10 -0.97 -6.28 21.81
C LEU A 10 0.03 -6.26 22.95
N ILE A 11 -0.40 -6.80 24.10
CA ILE A 11 0.38 -6.87 25.33
C ILE A 11 0.12 -8.22 26.00
N VAL A 12 1.18 -8.83 26.51
CA VAL A 12 1.12 -10.02 27.36
C VAL A 12 1.86 -9.71 28.65
N LYS A 13 1.20 -9.85 29.79
CA LYS A 13 1.85 -9.86 31.09
C LYS A 13 2.06 -11.32 31.51
N TYR A 14 3.32 -11.71 31.71
CA TYR A 14 3.69 -13.06 32.14
C TYR A 14 4.85 -12.99 33.13
N ASN A 15 4.68 -13.58 34.32
CA ASN A 15 5.65 -13.57 35.42
C ASN A 15 6.15 -12.13 35.75
N ASP A 16 5.20 -11.19 35.88
CA ASP A 16 5.45 -9.77 36.14
C ASP A 16 6.27 -9.02 35.08
N GLN A 17 6.54 -9.64 33.92
CA GLN A 17 7.14 -8.99 32.76
C GLN A 17 6.10 -8.68 31.70
N LEU A 18 6.27 -7.53 31.03
CA LEU A 18 5.43 -7.10 29.92
C LEU A 18 6.12 -7.42 28.60
N TYR A 19 5.38 -8.10 27.71
CA TYR A 19 5.78 -8.43 26.36
C TYR A 19 4.85 -7.72 25.36
N PHE A 20 5.42 -7.28 24.23
CA PHE A 20 4.69 -6.62 23.15
C PHE A 20 4.80 -7.43 21.85
N PRO A 21 4.10 -8.56 21.72
CA PRO A 21 4.26 -9.47 20.58
C PRO A 21 3.99 -8.82 19.23
N ILE A 22 3.08 -7.84 19.19
CA ILE A 22 2.76 -7.11 17.96
C ILE A 22 3.96 -6.33 17.42
N LEU A 23 4.86 -5.86 18.27
CA LEU A 23 6.06 -5.10 17.92
C LEU A 23 7.30 -5.99 17.80
N SER A 24 7.46 -6.94 18.71
CA SER A 24 8.62 -7.84 18.75
C SER A 24 8.60 -8.94 17.68
N GLY A 25 7.45 -9.15 17.02
CA GLY A 25 7.30 -10.15 15.99
C GLY A 25 7.12 -11.57 16.55
N TYR A 26 7.96 -12.50 16.14
CA TYR A 26 7.89 -13.89 16.57
C TYR A 26 8.27 -14.07 18.03
N VAL A 27 7.38 -14.66 18.83
CA VAL A 27 7.63 -15.08 20.20
C VAL A 27 7.24 -16.56 20.33
N ALA A 28 8.18 -17.40 20.80
CA ALA A 28 7.92 -18.84 20.92
C ALA A 28 6.90 -19.15 22.00
N GLY A 29 5.99 -20.10 21.74
CA GLY A 29 4.96 -20.52 22.70
C GLY A 29 5.55 -21.04 24.01
N LYS A 30 6.70 -21.69 23.96
CA LYS A 30 7.43 -22.19 25.16
C LYS A 30 7.77 -21.07 26.15
N GLN A 31 7.97 -19.83 25.69
CA GLN A 31 8.28 -18.70 26.56
C GLN A 31 7.15 -18.35 27.52
N PHE A 32 5.90 -18.68 27.13
CA PHE A 32 4.70 -18.49 27.94
C PHE A 32 4.17 -19.79 28.53
N GLY A 33 4.99 -20.86 28.57
CA GLY A 33 4.58 -22.15 29.12
C GLY A 33 3.63 -22.97 28.23
N GLN A 34 3.50 -22.63 26.94
CA GLN A 34 2.73 -23.42 26.00
C GLN A 34 3.61 -24.54 25.40
N ASP A 35 3.10 -25.78 25.41
CA ASP A 35 3.73 -26.90 24.72
C ASP A 35 3.26 -26.97 23.25
N VAL A 36 3.53 -25.87 22.51
CA VAL A 36 3.25 -25.79 21.08
C VAL A 36 4.53 -25.50 20.32
N PRO A 37 4.79 -26.21 19.20
CA PRO A 37 5.90 -25.88 18.33
C PRO A 37 5.58 -24.57 17.59
N GLY A 38 6.53 -23.62 17.64
CA GLY A 38 6.43 -22.39 16.90
C GLY A 38 5.97 -21.17 17.71
N GLU A 39 5.25 -20.27 17.06
CA GLU A 39 4.79 -19.02 17.68
C GLU A 39 3.69 -19.27 18.71
N ALA A 40 3.68 -18.42 19.76
CA ALA A 40 2.67 -18.49 20.82
C ALA A 40 1.25 -18.31 20.26
N ARG A 41 0.31 -19.15 20.71
CA ARG A 41 -1.11 -19.06 20.38
C ARG A 41 -1.82 -18.19 21.42
N TYR A 42 -1.90 -16.89 21.15
CA TYR A 42 -2.36 -15.89 22.13
C TYR A 42 -3.82 -16.05 22.54
N ARG A 43 -4.71 -16.55 21.67
CA ARG A 43 -6.11 -16.87 22.03
C ARG A 43 -6.18 -18.01 23.05
N ILE A 44 -5.35 -19.04 22.85
CA ILE A 44 -5.25 -20.16 23.80
C ILE A 44 -4.61 -19.66 25.10
N LEU A 45 -3.54 -18.87 25.01
CA LEU A 45 -2.88 -18.28 26.16
C LEU A 45 -3.83 -17.45 27.02
N LYS A 46 -4.68 -16.62 26.39
CA LYS A 46 -5.72 -15.85 27.07
C LYS A 46 -6.72 -16.75 27.82
N LYS A 47 -7.10 -17.89 27.24
CA LYS A 47 -7.97 -18.88 27.90
C LYS A 47 -7.26 -19.56 29.07
N MET A 48 -5.98 -19.92 28.90
CA MET A 48 -5.16 -20.52 29.97
C MET A 48 -5.03 -19.58 31.17
N PHE A 49 -4.67 -18.31 30.95
CA PHE A 49 -4.51 -17.33 32.04
C PHE A 49 -5.84 -16.96 32.71
N LYS A 50 -6.96 -17.03 31.97
CA LYS A 50 -8.28 -16.79 32.56
C LYS A 50 -8.73 -17.92 33.48
N ASN A 51 -8.24 -19.14 33.27
CA ASN A 51 -8.59 -20.32 34.08
C ASN A 51 -7.62 -20.53 35.26
N ASP A 52 -6.54 -19.75 35.33
CA ASP A 52 -5.54 -19.80 36.38
C ASP A 52 -5.63 -18.54 37.24
N ASP A 53 -6.52 -18.59 38.24
CA ASP A 53 -6.75 -17.49 39.18
C ASP A 53 -5.57 -17.28 40.16
N THR A 54 -4.53 -18.12 40.11
CA THR A 54 -3.39 -18.04 41.02
C THR A 54 -2.31 -17.07 40.55
N THR A 55 -2.31 -16.74 39.26
CA THR A 55 -1.29 -15.88 38.64
C THR A 55 -1.89 -14.57 38.14
N ASN A 56 -1.16 -13.46 38.33
CA ASN A 56 -1.59 -12.13 37.82
C ASN A 56 -1.19 -11.95 36.32
N ASN A 57 -1.28 -13.04 35.54
CA ASN A 57 -0.97 -13.06 34.11
C ASN A 57 -2.21 -12.69 33.29
N TRP A 58 -2.04 -11.90 32.23
CA TRP A 58 -3.12 -11.53 31.35
C TRP A 58 -2.63 -11.24 29.92
N VAL A 59 -3.58 -11.32 28.97
CA VAL A 59 -3.33 -11.07 27.55
C VAL A 59 -4.33 -10.04 27.03
N LEU A 60 -3.83 -8.94 26.47
CA LEU A 60 -4.62 -7.96 25.75
C LEU A 60 -4.57 -8.27 24.25
N MET A 61 -5.70 -8.71 23.69
CA MET A 61 -5.82 -9.01 22.27
C MET A 61 -6.31 -7.78 21.50
N PRO A 62 -6.03 -7.70 20.16
CA PRO A 62 -6.67 -6.76 19.26
C PRO A 62 -8.19 -6.86 19.28
N LEU A 63 -8.89 -5.88 18.68
CA LEU A 63 -10.36 -5.89 18.60
C LEU A 63 -10.88 -7.11 17.87
N TYR A 64 -10.23 -7.50 16.77
CA TYR A 64 -10.53 -8.71 16.02
C TYR A 64 -9.31 -9.64 16.01
N HIS A 65 -9.49 -10.87 16.53
CA HIS A 65 -8.40 -11.73 17.00
C HIS A 65 -7.86 -12.71 15.95
N PHE A 66 -8.15 -12.49 14.67
CA PHE A 66 -7.77 -13.38 13.57
C PHE A 66 -6.81 -12.71 12.60
N SER A 67 -5.96 -13.52 11.96
CA SER A 67 -5.03 -13.09 10.92
C SER A 67 -5.47 -13.63 9.54
N PRO A 68 -5.15 -12.91 8.45
CA PRO A 68 -5.58 -13.32 7.10
C PRO A 68 -4.98 -14.62 6.59
N LEU A 69 -3.85 -15.05 7.16
CA LEU A 69 -3.12 -16.26 6.74
C LEU A 69 -3.19 -17.38 7.77
N GLU A 70 -3.85 -17.15 8.89
CA GLU A 70 -3.96 -18.14 9.96
C GLU A 70 -4.98 -19.21 9.60
N ASP A 71 -4.55 -20.47 9.67
CA ASP A 71 -5.43 -21.63 9.61
C ASP A 71 -5.99 -21.87 11.02
N ILE A 72 -7.30 -21.71 11.17
CA ILE A 72 -7.99 -21.86 12.46
C ILE A 72 -8.57 -23.26 12.68
N THR A 73 -8.39 -24.18 11.74
CA THR A 73 -8.87 -25.58 11.88
C THR A 73 -8.17 -26.28 13.04
N PHE A 74 -6.95 -25.90 13.38
CA PHE A 74 -6.20 -26.40 14.55
C PHE A 74 -6.84 -26.07 15.91
N GLU A 75 -7.75 -25.11 15.97
CA GLU A 75 -8.49 -24.76 17.18
C GLU A 75 -9.85 -25.45 17.27
N GLY A 76 -10.10 -26.43 16.40
CA GLY A 76 -11.36 -27.20 16.36
C GLY A 76 -12.46 -26.55 15.53
N ASN A 77 -12.18 -25.46 14.84
CA ASN A 77 -13.10 -24.82 13.90
C ASN A 77 -13.18 -25.63 12.60
N LYS A 78 -14.34 -25.60 11.96
CA LYS A 78 -14.56 -26.30 10.68
C LYS A 78 -14.15 -25.42 9.51
N MET A 79 -13.75 -26.06 8.41
CA MET A 79 -13.70 -25.36 7.12
C MET A 79 -15.11 -24.93 6.71
N PHE A 80 -15.25 -23.80 6.01
CA PHE A 80 -16.54 -23.26 5.57
C PHE A 80 -17.53 -23.03 6.72
N GLU A 81 -17.07 -22.46 7.83
CA GLU A 81 -18.02 -22.03 8.85
C GLU A 81 -18.86 -20.85 8.35
N PRO A 82 -20.18 -20.88 8.56
CA PRO A 82 -21.05 -19.76 8.21
C PRO A 82 -20.75 -18.54 9.09
N PRO A 83 -21.23 -17.34 8.71
CA PRO A 83 -21.14 -16.15 9.54
C PRO A 83 -21.61 -16.40 10.97
N SER A 84 -20.79 -16.00 11.94
CA SER A 84 -21.02 -16.19 13.37
C SER A 84 -20.50 -15.02 14.18
N LYS A 85 -20.74 -15.03 15.50
CA LYS A 85 -20.18 -14.01 16.41
C LYS A 85 -18.65 -14.02 16.45
N ASN A 86 -18.02 -15.16 16.19
CA ASN A 86 -16.58 -15.30 16.15
C ASN A 86 -16.01 -14.97 14.75
N HIS A 87 -16.69 -15.40 13.70
CA HIS A 87 -16.31 -15.21 12.30
C HIS A 87 -17.41 -14.45 11.57
N TRP A 88 -17.28 -13.11 11.53
CA TRP A 88 -18.37 -12.23 11.05
C TRP A 88 -18.82 -12.51 9.62
N ILE A 89 -17.91 -12.93 8.74
CA ILE A 89 -18.21 -13.32 7.35
C ILE A 89 -17.98 -14.84 7.12
N GLY A 90 -17.66 -15.57 8.19
CA GLY A 90 -17.35 -16.99 8.11
C GLY A 90 -15.90 -17.27 7.72
N THR A 91 -15.63 -18.53 7.35
CA THR A 91 -14.30 -19.01 6.97
C THR A 91 -14.27 -19.53 5.54
N ASP A 92 -13.09 -19.52 4.92
CA ASP A 92 -12.89 -20.03 3.57
C ASP A 92 -12.65 -21.56 3.54
N ASN A 93 -12.39 -22.09 2.34
CA ASN A 93 -12.09 -23.51 2.09
C ASN A 93 -10.78 -24.02 2.73
N THR A 94 -9.98 -23.12 3.27
CA THR A 94 -8.71 -23.43 3.97
C THR A 94 -8.80 -23.11 5.47
N GLY A 95 -10.02 -22.85 5.98
CA GLY A 95 -10.23 -22.53 7.39
C GLY A 95 -9.68 -21.16 7.80
N ARG A 96 -9.58 -20.19 6.88
CA ARG A 96 -9.11 -18.84 7.17
C ARG A 96 -10.28 -17.90 7.34
N ASP A 97 -10.15 -16.94 8.25
CA ASP A 97 -11.19 -15.94 8.48
C ASP A 97 -11.32 -14.96 7.30
N VAL A 98 -12.53 -14.91 6.72
CA VAL A 98 -12.82 -14.10 5.52
C VAL A 98 -12.80 -12.61 5.85
N PHE A 99 -13.29 -12.18 7.03
CA PHE A 99 -13.29 -10.77 7.41
C PHE A 99 -11.87 -10.23 7.60
N ALA A 100 -11.01 -10.97 8.30
CA ALA A 100 -9.62 -10.59 8.46
C ALA A 100 -8.92 -10.47 7.09
N ARG A 101 -9.15 -11.43 6.19
CA ARG A 101 -8.62 -11.39 4.81
C ARG A 101 -9.10 -10.18 4.03
N LEU A 102 -10.39 -9.86 4.11
CA LEU A 102 -10.97 -8.69 3.43
C LEU A 102 -10.34 -7.38 3.89
N CYS A 103 -10.20 -7.20 5.19
CA CYS A 103 -9.59 -6.00 5.76
C CYS A 103 -8.13 -5.82 5.34
N TYR A 104 -7.35 -6.91 5.35
CA TYR A 104 -5.96 -6.87 4.91
C TYR A 104 -5.84 -6.64 3.40
N ALA A 105 -6.68 -7.29 2.59
CA ALA A 105 -6.74 -7.07 1.15
C ALA A 105 -7.09 -5.62 0.81
N PHE A 106 -8.06 -5.02 1.51
CA PHE A 106 -8.43 -3.61 1.38
C PHE A 106 -7.24 -2.70 1.68
N ASN A 107 -6.53 -2.93 2.79
CA ASN A 107 -5.36 -2.15 3.14
C ASN A 107 -4.25 -2.23 2.08
N ILE A 108 -3.97 -3.45 1.58
CA ILE A 108 -2.99 -3.66 0.51
C ILE A 108 -3.42 -2.93 -0.77
N SER A 109 -4.69 -3.03 -1.15
CA SER A 109 -5.22 -2.38 -2.36
C SER A 109 -5.15 -0.85 -2.29
N ILE A 110 -5.54 -0.26 -1.15
CA ILE A 110 -5.45 1.20 -0.94
C ILE A 110 -3.98 1.64 -0.95
N SER A 111 -3.11 0.94 -0.23
CA SER A 111 -1.68 1.26 -0.20
C SER A 111 -1.07 1.17 -1.59
N PHE A 112 -1.40 0.12 -2.35
CA PHE A 112 -0.98 -0.05 -3.74
C PHE A 112 -1.42 1.12 -4.61
N GLY A 113 -2.72 1.47 -4.56
CA GLY A 113 -3.29 2.57 -5.34
C GLY A 113 -2.65 3.91 -5.01
N LEU A 114 -2.48 4.23 -3.73
CA LEU A 114 -1.87 5.48 -3.29
C LEU A 114 -0.39 5.58 -3.73
N ILE A 115 0.40 4.56 -3.46
CA ILE A 115 1.83 4.54 -3.83
C ILE A 115 1.98 4.65 -5.35
N LEU A 116 1.21 3.86 -6.11
CA LEU A 116 1.23 3.88 -7.56
C LEU A 116 0.86 5.26 -8.10
N THR A 117 -0.19 5.88 -7.57
CA THR A 117 -0.63 7.22 -7.95
C THR A 117 0.47 8.25 -7.71
N ILE A 118 1.05 8.29 -6.50
CA ILE A 118 2.12 9.24 -6.16
C ILE A 118 3.30 9.08 -7.11
N ILE A 119 3.77 7.86 -7.33
CA ILE A 119 4.91 7.61 -8.22
C ILE A 119 4.58 8.04 -9.65
N ASN A 120 3.40 7.68 -10.17
CA ASN A 120 3.00 8.07 -11.52
C ASN A 120 2.90 9.59 -11.68
N TYR A 121 2.33 10.29 -10.68
CA TYR A 121 2.28 11.76 -10.71
C TYR A 121 3.68 12.38 -10.75
N VAL A 122 4.59 11.93 -9.88
CA VAL A 122 5.97 12.43 -9.85
C VAL A 122 6.67 12.25 -11.20
N VAL A 123 6.59 11.04 -11.77
CA VAL A 123 7.20 10.73 -13.09
C VAL A 123 6.55 11.57 -14.19
N SER A 124 5.23 11.65 -14.20
CA SER A 124 4.48 12.38 -15.25
C SER A 124 4.69 13.88 -15.18
N ILE A 125 4.74 14.46 -13.97
CA ILE A 125 5.02 15.90 -13.80
C ILE A 125 6.42 16.22 -14.31
N PHE A 126 7.40 15.38 -13.97
CA PHE A 126 8.76 15.61 -14.42
C PHE A 126 8.88 15.52 -15.94
N ILE A 127 8.43 14.42 -16.55
CA ILE A 127 8.55 14.20 -18.00
C ILE A 127 7.62 15.14 -18.77
N GLY A 128 6.33 15.19 -18.41
CA GLY A 128 5.32 16.02 -19.07
C GLY A 128 5.60 17.51 -18.92
N GLY A 129 6.07 17.94 -17.75
CA GLY A 129 6.51 19.30 -17.49
C GLY A 129 7.70 19.70 -18.36
N CYS A 130 8.74 18.84 -18.43
CA CYS A 130 9.87 19.07 -19.32
C CYS A 130 9.45 19.13 -20.81
N MET A 131 8.59 18.22 -21.25
CA MET A 131 8.06 18.21 -22.61
C MET A 131 7.29 19.50 -22.93
N GLY A 132 6.38 19.91 -22.06
CA GLY A 132 5.59 21.13 -22.23
C GLY A 132 6.41 22.40 -22.12
N TYR A 133 7.35 22.45 -21.19
CA TYR A 133 8.17 23.63 -20.93
C TYR A 133 9.20 23.87 -22.04
N TYR A 134 10.05 22.89 -22.33
CA TYR A 134 11.11 23.03 -23.36
C TYR A 134 10.54 22.97 -24.78
N GLY A 135 9.54 22.12 -25.04
CA GLY A 135 8.93 21.98 -26.35
C GLY A 135 9.89 21.52 -27.46
N GLY A 136 9.56 21.84 -28.71
CA GLY A 136 10.43 21.65 -29.87
C GLY A 136 10.98 20.22 -30.04
N LYS A 137 12.30 20.10 -30.26
CA LYS A 137 12.95 18.79 -30.51
C LYS A 137 12.90 17.86 -29.31
N PHE A 138 12.95 18.41 -28.09
CA PHE A 138 12.87 17.63 -26.85
C PHE A 138 11.50 16.97 -26.72
N ASP A 139 10.46 17.73 -26.93
CA ASP A 139 9.08 17.26 -26.89
C ASP A 139 8.84 16.18 -27.98
N LEU A 140 9.28 16.43 -29.21
CA LEU A 140 9.17 15.46 -30.31
C LEU A 140 9.88 14.14 -29.99
N PHE A 141 11.06 14.19 -29.39
CA PHE A 141 11.82 12.99 -29.00
C PHE A 141 11.03 12.14 -28.01
N PHE A 142 10.52 12.75 -26.93
CA PHE A 142 9.74 12.03 -25.93
C PHE A 142 8.39 11.54 -26.47
N GLN A 143 7.75 12.29 -27.36
CA GLN A 143 6.55 11.80 -28.04
C GLN A 143 6.83 10.51 -28.84
N ARG A 144 7.92 10.47 -29.58
CA ARG A 144 8.31 9.26 -30.32
C ARG A 144 8.63 8.08 -29.40
N LEU A 145 9.32 8.37 -28.29
CA LEU A 145 9.56 7.34 -27.27
C LEU A 145 8.25 6.79 -26.70
N ILE A 146 7.30 7.64 -26.37
CA ILE A 146 5.98 7.25 -25.86
C ILE A 146 5.20 6.45 -26.91
N GLU A 147 5.22 6.84 -28.18
CA GLU A 147 4.56 6.12 -29.27
C GLU A 147 5.11 4.69 -29.40
N ILE A 148 6.44 4.53 -29.41
CA ILE A 148 7.11 3.22 -29.45
C ILE A 148 6.69 2.39 -28.22
N TRP A 149 6.73 3.00 -27.02
CA TRP A 149 6.36 2.31 -25.78
C TRP A 149 4.91 1.88 -25.77
N SER A 150 4.00 2.75 -26.21
CA SER A 150 2.56 2.48 -26.28
C SER A 150 2.19 1.43 -27.35
N SER A 151 3.05 1.18 -28.31
CA SER A 151 2.82 0.14 -29.32
C SER A 151 3.06 -1.28 -28.79
N LEU A 152 3.70 -1.41 -27.61
CA LEU A 152 3.91 -2.71 -26.98
C LEU A 152 2.60 -3.25 -26.40
N PRO A 153 2.21 -4.48 -26.71
CA PRO A 153 1.02 -5.07 -26.09
C PRO A 153 1.32 -5.41 -24.63
N MET A 154 0.89 -4.51 -23.76
CA MET A 154 1.28 -4.47 -22.35
C MET A 154 0.99 -5.74 -21.57
N LEU A 155 -0.08 -6.44 -21.95
CA LEU A 155 -0.43 -7.71 -21.32
C LEU A 155 0.69 -8.75 -21.50
N PHE A 156 1.31 -8.81 -22.69
CA PHE A 156 2.44 -9.71 -22.93
C PHE A 156 3.68 -9.31 -22.12
N VAL A 157 3.96 -8.02 -22.01
CA VAL A 157 5.08 -7.52 -21.16
C VAL A 157 4.91 -7.95 -19.72
N ILE A 158 3.69 -7.79 -19.15
CA ILE A 158 3.39 -8.22 -17.78
C ILE A 158 3.58 -9.73 -17.62
N ILE A 159 3.07 -10.54 -18.56
CA ILE A 159 3.21 -12.01 -18.51
C ILE A 159 4.68 -12.41 -18.56
N ILE A 160 5.46 -11.85 -19.48
CA ILE A 160 6.90 -12.16 -19.62
C ILE A 160 7.65 -11.80 -18.33
N ILE A 161 7.46 -10.59 -17.79
CA ILE A 161 8.14 -10.17 -16.57
C ILE A 161 7.74 -11.07 -15.39
N SER A 162 6.45 -11.38 -15.25
CA SER A 162 5.94 -12.23 -14.17
C SER A 162 6.40 -13.69 -14.27
N SER A 163 6.78 -14.17 -15.45
CA SER A 163 7.32 -15.51 -15.62
C SER A 163 8.80 -15.63 -15.22
N ILE A 164 9.54 -14.53 -15.34
CA ILE A 164 10.97 -14.48 -15.01
C ILE A 164 11.22 -14.08 -13.55
N LEU A 165 10.45 -13.11 -13.06
CA LEU A 165 10.62 -12.54 -11.73
C LEU A 165 9.52 -13.02 -10.79
N LYS A 166 9.88 -13.33 -9.55
CA LYS A 166 8.91 -13.73 -8.52
C LYS A 166 7.94 -12.57 -8.25
N PRO A 167 6.63 -12.81 -8.31
CA PRO A 167 5.62 -11.79 -8.02
C PRO A 167 5.84 -11.20 -6.63
N SER A 168 5.95 -9.88 -6.56
CA SER A 168 6.05 -9.13 -5.31
C SER A 168 5.29 -7.81 -5.42
N PHE A 169 4.94 -7.23 -4.28
CA PHE A 169 4.26 -5.94 -4.23
C PHE A 169 5.05 -4.83 -4.96
N MET A 170 6.37 -4.78 -4.75
CA MET A 170 7.23 -3.78 -5.40
C MET A 170 7.38 -4.02 -6.91
N LEU A 171 7.45 -5.28 -7.33
CA LEU A 171 7.50 -5.63 -8.75
C LEU A 171 6.22 -5.17 -9.47
N LEU A 172 5.05 -5.40 -8.87
CA LEU A 172 3.77 -4.96 -9.43
C LEU A 172 3.72 -3.43 -9.55
N ILE A 173 4.12 -2.68 -8.50
CA ILE A 173 4.22 -1.22 -8.58
C ILE A 173 5.12 -0.79 -9.74
N GLY A 174 6.30 -1.39 -9.86
CA GLY A 174 7.25 -1.07 -10.92
C GLY A 174 6.66 -1.29 -12.31
N ILE A 175 6.06 -2.45 -12.56
CA ILE A 175 5.44 -2.78 -13.85
C ILE A 175 4.30 -1.80 -14.17
N TYR A 176 3.39 -1.57 -13.22
CA TYR A 176 2.26 -0.65 -13.44
C TYR A 176 2.71 0.80 -13.63
N THR A 177 3.75 1.24 -12.94
CA THR A 177 4.33 2.57 -13.15
C THR A 177 4.86 2.71 -14.58
N LEU A 178 5.61 1.73 -15.08
CA LEU A 178 6.15 1.75 -16.45
C LEU A 178 5.07 1.90 -17.53
N VAL A 179 3.82 1.56 -17.21
CA VAL A 179 2.68 1.64 -18.15
C VAL A 179 1.90 2.91 -17.99
N ASN A 180 1.55 3.25 -16.76
CA ASN A 180 0.48 4.22 -16.49
C ASN A 180 0.96 5.69 -16.51
N TRP A 181 2.28 5.95 -16.50
CA TRP A 181 2.82 7.30 -16.53
C TRP A 181 2.46 8.09 -17.82
N ILE A 182 2.19 7.40 -18.93
CA ILE A 182 1.99 8.01 -20.26
C ILE A 182 0.77 8.93 -20.30
N SER A 183 -0.40 8.43 -19.87
CA SER A 183 -1.65 9.20 -19.95
C SER A 183 -1.58 10.51 -19.17
N MET A 184 -1.04 10.44 -17.97
CA MET A 184 -0.87 11.62 -17.11
C MET A 184 0.19 12.57 -17.67
N THR A 185 1.26 12.04 -18.29
CA THR A 185 2.29 12.85 -18.95
C THR A 185 1.71 13.75 -20.05
N TYR A 186 0.80 13.22 -20.86
CA TYR A 186 0.12 14.04 -21.88
C TYR A 186 -0.75 15.15 -21.28
N MET A 187 -1.45 14.88 -20.19
CA MET A 187 -2.27 15.90 -19.51
C MET A 187 -1.38 17.01 -18.93
N ILE A 188 -0.32 16.65 -18.22
CA ILE A 188 0.63 17.60 -17.65
C ILE A 188 1.33 18.42 -18.75
N ARG A 189 1.76 17.74 -19.83
CA ARG A 189 2.35 18.42 -20.98
C ARG A 189 1.42 19.48 -21.58
N ALA A 190 0.14 19.14 -21.78
CA ALA A 190 -0.84 20.08 -22.32
C ALA A 190 -1.05 21.29 -21.40
N GLU A 191 -1.08 21.06 -20.10
CA GLU A 191 -1.20 22.11 -19.10
C GLU A 191 0.00 23.06 -19.12
N PHE A 192 1.22 22.51 -19.17
CA PHE A 192 2.43 23.33 -19.30
C PHE A 192 2.47 24.16 -20.59
N TYR A 193 1.96 23.62 -21.71
CA TYR A 193 1.85 24.41 -22.95
C TYR A 193 0.87 25.58 -22.78
N ARG A 194 -0.27 25.32 -22.12
CA ARG A 194 -1.29 26.34 -21.87
C ARG A 194 -0.76 27.44 -20.96
N GLU A 195 -0.13 27.09 -19.86
CA GLU A 195 0.44 28.02 -18.89
C GLU A 195 1.56 28.86 -19.52
N LYS A 196 2.47 28.22 -20.27
CA LYS A 196 3.57 28.92 -20.97
C LYS A 196 3.09 29.99 -21.97
N ALA A 197 1.90 29.83 -22.52
CA ALA A 197 1.34 30.79 -23.47
C ALA A 197 0.71 32.04 -22.81
N LYS A 198 0.62 32.09 -21.48
CA LYS A 198 0.07 33.24 -20.75
C LYS A 198 1.01 34.44 -20.83
N PRO A 199 0.49 35.69 -21.01
CA PRO A 199 1.29 36.91 -21.09
C PRO A 199 2.17 37.18 -19.87
N ASP A 200 1.69 36.79 -18.68
CA ASP A 200 2.37 36.97 -17.40
C ASP A 200 3.66 36.15 -17.32
N VAL A 201 3.65 34.93 -17.88
CA VAL A 201 4.84 34.06 -17.99
C VAL A 201 5.87 34.71 -18.90
N ALA A 202 5.45 35.27 -20.04
CA ALA A 202 6.34 35.98 -20.96
C ALA A 202 6.95 37.22 -20.29
N ALA A 203 6.16 37.95 -19.50
CA ALA A 203 6.66 39.11 -18.73
C ALA A 203 7.68 38.70 -17.67
N ALA A 204 7.42 37.64 -16.91
CA ALA A 204 8.32 37.10 -15.88
C ALA A 204 9.68 36.66 -16.47
N LEU A 205 9.66 35.97 -17.61
CA LEU A 205 10.85 35.55 -18.33
C LEU A 205 11.64 36.78 -18.86
N SER A 206 10.93 37.79 -19.35
CA SER A 206 11.56 39.05 -19.82
C SER A 206 12.24 39.85 -18.68
N MET A 207 11.74 39.68 -17.45
CA MET A 207 12.36 40.26 -16.24
C MET A 207 13.54 39.43 -15.71
N GLY A 208 13.94 38.36 -16.40
CA GLY A 208 15.11 37.55 -16.05
C GLY A 208 14.84 36.51 -14.92
N GLN A 209 13.59 36.17 -14.65
CA GLN A 209 13.31 35.08 -13.72
C GLN A 209 13.76 33.74 -14.30
N SER A 210 14.29 32.87 -13.44
CA SER A 210 14.72 31.54 -13.86
C SER A 210 13.52 30.65 -14.20
N ASP A 211 13.71 29.80 -15.20
CA ASP A 211 12.71 28.82 -15.68
C ASP A 211 12.06 28.02 -14.54
N PHE A 212 12.85 27.59 -13.56
CA PHE A 212 12.37 26.85 -12.41
C PHE A 212 11.45 27.67 -11.49
N LYS A 213 11.80 28.97 -11.27
CA LYS A 213 10.94 29.87 -10.48
C LYS A 213 9.63 30.15 -11.19
N VAL A 214 9.67 30.37 -12.50
CA VAL A 214 8.48 30.58 -13.32
C VAL A 214 7.59 29.33 -13.27
N CYS A 215 8.17 28.14 -13.41
CA CYS A 215 7.45 26.86 -13.33
C CYS A 215 6.75 26.65 -11.96
N LEU A 216 7.41 27.00 -10.85
CA LEU A 216 6.84 26.87 -9.50
C LEU A 216 5.80 27.95 -9.18
N LEU A 217 6.00 29.20 -9.61
CA LEU A 217 5.10 30.31 -9.32
C LEU A 217 3.70 30.05 -9.88
N TYR A 218 3.63 29.48 -11.07
CA TYR A 218 2.35 29.22 -11.75
C TYR A 218 1.65 27.93 -11.33
N THR A 219 2.32 27.03 -10.62
CA THR A 219 1.63 25.90 -9.93
C THR A 219 0.90 26.37 -8.67
N SER A 220 1.29 27.50 -8.06
CA SER A 220 0.61 28.05 -6.88
C SER A 220 -0.58 28.96 -7.24
N ASP A 221 -0.51 29.72 -8.32
CA ASP A 221 -1.62 30.59 -8.76
C ASP A 221 -2.85 29.79 -9.23
N ALA A 222 -2.63 28.60 -9.81
CA ALA A 222 -3.74 27.70 -10.15
C ALA A 222 -4.51 27.21 -8.93
N ALA A 223 -3.92 27.26 -7.72
CA ALA A 223 -4.61 26.92 -6.47
C ALA A 223 -5.44 28.10 -5.94
N ASP A 224 -5.09 29.36 -6.28
CA ASP A 224 -5.82 30.55 -5.84
C ASP A 224 -7.04 30.86 -6.75
N ASP A 225 -6.97 30.55 -8.04
CA ASP A 225 -8.09 30.69 -8.98
C ASP A 225 -9.28 29.76 -8.70
N VAL A 226 -9.11 28.74 -7.86
CA VAL A 226 -10.20 27.83 -7.44
C VAL A 226 -11.02 28.43 -6.27
N ASN A 227 -10.56 29.49 -5.64
CA ASN A 227 -11.19 30.14 -4.47
C ASN A 227 -11.82 31.51 -4.79
N GLY A 228 -11.96 31.89 -6.07
CA GLY A 228 -12.60 33.12 -6.53
C GLY A 228 -13.99 32.91 -7.11
#